data_359f67220ef79e28806ae9dff4dd107e
#
_entry.id   359f67220ef79e28806ae9dff4dd107e
#
_cell.length_a   1.000
_cell.length_b   1.000
_cell.length_c   1.000
_cell.angle_alpha   90.00
_cell.angle_beta   90.00
_cell.angle_gamma   90.00
#
_symmetry.space_group_name_H-M   'P 1'
#
loop_
_entity.id
_entity.type
_entity.pdbx_description
1 polymer ?
#
loop_
_entity_poly.entity_id
_entity_poly.type
_entity_poly.pdbx_seq_one_letter_code
_entity_poly.pdbx_strand_id
1 'polypeptide(L)'
;IVPVHPQLLELGFEDYVASHQSKGKRLFPDLTGNPDGYGSDPFSKWFSRFLKNAGVKDDKLCFHSFRHNFRDAVRESGAPVDVQHALGGWTEGSVSERYGVGHSTKTLHKAIARVSYEGLNLDRLKAESAPDGLQPVATDTGP
;
A
#
# COMPACT_ATOMS: atom_id res chain seq x y z
N ILE A 1 -10.01 7.64 -7.39
CA ILE A 1 -10.27 6.20 -7.14
C ILE A 1 -9.08 5.42 -7.68
N VAL A 2 -8.49 4.56 -6.85
CA VAL A 2 -7.46 3.62 -7.26
C VAL A 2 -8.01 2.21 -7.03
N PRO A 3 -8.08 1.35 -8.07
CA PRO A 3 -8.56 -0.03 -7.91
C PRO A 3 -7.58 -0.86 -7.07
N VAL A 4 -8.11 -1.87 -6.38
CA VAL A 4 -7.29 -2.81 -5.62
C VAL A 4 -6.56 -3.75 -6.59
N HIS A 5 -5.28 -3.99 -6.34
CA HIS A 5 -4.47 -4.93 -7.12
C HIS A 5 -4.97 -6.36 -6.90
N PRO A 6 -5.06 -7.23 -7.94
CA PRO A 6 -5.54 -8.61 -7.79
C PRO A 6 -4.81 -9.41 -6.70
N GLN A 7 -3.49 -9.28 -6.59
CA GLN A 7 -2.72 -9.97 -5.54
C GLN A 7 -3.14 -9.57 -4.11
N LEU A 8 -3.60 -8.33 -3.89
CA LEU A 8 -4.11 -7.93 -2.58
C LEU A 8 -5.44 -8.63 -2.26
N LEU A 9 -6.29 -8.85 -3.28
CA LEU A 9 -7.52 -9.62 -3.12
C LEU A 9 -7.21 -11.08 -2.76
N GLU A 10 -6.23 -11.69 -3.43
CA GLU A 10 -5.74 -13.03 -3.13
C GLU A 10 -5.16 -13.17 -1.71
N LEU A 11 -4.66 -12.07 -1.14
CA LEU A 11 -4.15 -11.99 0.23
C LEU A 11 -5.22 -11.69 1.27
N GLY A 12 -6.52 -11.69 0.90
CA GLY A 12 -7.62 -11.49 1.83
C GLY A 12 -7.88 -10.01 2.20
N PHE A 13 -7.40 -9.06 1.40
CA PHE A 13 -7.60 -7.62 1.70
C PHE A 13 -9.08 -7.22 1.74
N GLU A 14 -9.94 -7.86 0.93
CA GLU A 14 -11.38 -7.61 0.93
C GLU A 14 -12.00 -8.02 2.27
N ASP A 15 -11.66 -9.19 2.79
CA ASP A 15 -12.14 -9.69 4.08
C ASP A 15 -11.64 -8.79 5.23
N TYR A 16 -10.39 -8.35 5.15
CA TYR A 16 -9.83 -7.39 6.09
C TYR A 16 -10.65 -6.08 6.10
N VAL A 17 -10.93 -5.51 4.94
CA VAL A 17 -11.76 -4.29 4.81
C VAL A 17 -13.16 -4.53 5.38
N ALA A 18 -13.82 -5.62 5.01
CA ALA A 18 -15.17 -5.95 5.48
C ALA A 18 -15.23 -6.08 7.01
N SER A 19 -14.22 -6.70 7.62
CA SER A 19 -14.14 -6.85 9.09
C SER A 19 -14.01 -5.51 9.84
N HIS A 20 -13.48 -4.47 9.19
CA HIS A 20 -13.31 -3.15 9.77
C HIS A 20 -14.48 -2.21 9.46
N GLN A 21 -15.09 -2.30 8.28
CA GLN A 21 -16.25 -1.50 7.90
C GLN A 21 -17.46 -1.75 8.79
N SER A 22 -17.71 -3.01 9.18
CA SER A 22 -18.83 -3.38 10.06
C SER A 22 -18.80 -2.69 11.43
N LYS A 23 -17.66 -2.13 11.83
CA LYS A 23 -17.45 -1.47 13.12
C LYS A 23 -17.42 0.05 13.04
N GLY A 24 -17.63 0.65 11.86
CA GLY A 24 -17.53 2.11 11.63
C GLY A 24 -16.14 2.69 11.98
N LYS A 25 -15.11 1.85 11.99
CA LYS A 25 -13.75 2.20 12.40
C LYS A 25 -12.87 2.53 11.19
N ARG A 26 -11.73 3.19 11.46
CA ARG A 26 -10.67 3.35 10.46
C ARG A 26 -10.16 1.98 10.02
N LEU A 27 -9.70 1.86 8.78
CA LEU A 27 -9.12 0.64 8.24
C LEU A 27 -7.87 0.18 9.03
N PHE A 28 -7.12 1.13 9.58
CA PHE A 28 -5.96 0.90 10.45
C PHE A 28 -6.18 1.62 11.79
N PRO A 29 -6.92 1.01 12.73
CA PRO A 29 -7.35 1.66 13.97
C PRO A 29 -6.17 1.96 14.90
N ASP A 30 -5.09 1.16 14.84
CA ASP A 30 -3.92 1.28 15.70
C ASP A 30 -2.97 2.42 15.28
N LEU A 31 -3.18 2.99 14.10
CA LEU A 31 -2.45 4.18 13.67
C LEU A 31 -3.01 5.41 14.37
N THR A 32 -2.60 5.62 15.61
CA THR A 32 -2.92 6.82 16.38
C THR A 32 -1.98 7.96 15.98
N GLY A 33 -2.56 9.18 15.80
CA GLY A 33 -1.76 10.36 15.51
C GLY A 33 -0.89 10.76 16.71
N ASN A 34 0.22 11.46 16.43
CA ASN A 34 0.95 12.19 17.45
C ASN A 34 0.10 13.39 17.97
N PRO A 35 0.54 14.12 19.01
CA PRO A 35 -0.15 15.31 19.51
C PRO A 35 -0.44 16.37 18.45
N ASP A 36 0.38 16.44 17.39
CA ASP A 36 0.21 17.37 16.25
C ASP A 36 -0.76 16.83 15.18
N GLY A 37 -1.41 15.68 15.43
CA GLY A 37 -2.42 15.09 14.54
C GLY A 37 -1.87 14.25 13.38
N TYR A 38 -0.56 14.11 13.23
CA TYR A 38 0.06 13.30 12.16
C TYR A 38 0.22 11.85 12.60
N GLY A 39 -0.51 10.93 11.94
CA GLY A 39 -0.40 9.48 12.18
C GLY A 39 0.85 8.84 11.56
N SER A 40 1.64 9.59 10.77
CA SER A 40 2.79 9.06 10.04
C SER A 40 4.03 8.81 10.92
N ASP A 41 4.25 9.60 11.97
CA ASP A 41 5.45 9.53 12.80
C ASP A 41 5.59 8.21 13.57
N PRO A 42 4.56 7.75 14.31
CA PRO A 42 4.64 6.46 15.02
C PRO A 42 4.85 5.30 14.04
N PHE A 43 4.16 5.34 12.89
CA PHE A 43 4.32 4.34 11.84
C PHE A 43 5.73 4.36 11.24
N SER A 44 6.28 5.52 10.94
CA SER A 44 7.63 5.64 10.37
C SER A 44 8.71 5.11 11.33
N LYS A 45 8.56 5.39 12.62
CA LYS A 45 9.47 4.88 13.67
C LYS A 45 9.36 3.34 13.80
N TRP A 46 8.14 2.83 13.78
CA TRP A 46 7.90 1.39 13.78
C TRP A 46 8.52 0.73 12.53
N PHE A 47 8.26 1.28 11.35
CA PHE A 47 8.75 0.73 10.09
C PHE A 47 10.29 0.73 10.02
N SER A 48 10.94 1.77 10.53
CA SER A 48 12.40 1.82 10.60
C SER A 48 12.98 0.72 11.52
N ARG A 49 12.33 0.43 12.65
CA ARG A 49 12.70 -0.69 13.52
C ARG A 49 12.45 -2.03 12.82
N PHE A 50 11.32 -2.17 12.17
CA PHE A 50 10.99 -3.36 11.39
C PHE A 50 12.05 -3.68 10.33
N LEU A 51 12.50 -2.69 9.55
CA LEU A 51 13.56 -2.86 8.55
C LEU A 51 14.86 -3.35 9.19
N LYS A 52 15.27 -2.76 10.32
CA LYS A 52 16.47 -3.18 11.05
C LYS A 52 16.36 -4.63 11.52
N ASN A 53 15.25 -5.02 12.08
CA ASN A 53 14.99 -6.38 12.53
C ASN A 53 14.94 -7.39 11.37
N ALA A 54 14.47 -6.97 10.20
CA ALA A 54 14.50 -7.76 8.98
C ALA A 54 15.91 -7.84 8.33
N GLY A 55 16.93 -7.24 8.95
CA GLY A 55 18.30 -7.26 8.44
C GLY A 55 18.59 -6.26 7.32
N VAL A 56 17.69 -5.34 7.05
CA VAL A 56 17.89 -4.27 6.06
C VAL A 56 18.75 -3.18 6.69
N LYS A 57 19.98 -3.00 6.17
CA LYS A 57 20.99 -2.11 6.75
C LYS A 57 21.11 -0.75 6.08
N ASP A 58 20.38 -0.51 4.98
CA ASP A 58 20.43 0.76 4.27
C ASP A 58 19.51 1.80 4.94
N ASP A 59 20.13 2.79 5.59
CA ASP A 59 19.44 3.87 6.32
C ASP A 59 18.62 4.81 5.39
N LYS A 60 18.84 4.75 4.08
CA LYS A 60 18.07 5.52 3.09
C LYS A 60 16.70 4.89 2.80
N LEU A 61 16.51 3.62 3.15
CA LEU A 61 15.25 2.92 2.92
C LEU A 61 14.24 3.29 3.99
N CYS A 62 13.08 3.70 3.54
CA CYS A 62 11.95 4.06 4.39
C CYS A 62 10.64 3.61 3.72
N PHE A 63 9.50 3.77 4.41
CA PHE A 63 8.20 3.39 3.83
C PHE A 63 7.92 4.13 2.51
N HIS A 64 8.37 5.37 2.36
CA HIS A 64 8.23 6.13 1.13
C HIS A 64 8.95 5.50 -0.07
N SER A 65 9.97 4.65 0.15
CA SER A 65 10.66 3.92 -0.91
C SER A 65 9.71 3.03 -1.72
N PHE A 66 8.64 2.51 -1.12
CA PHE A 66 7.60 1.77 -1.86
C PHE A 66 6.90 2.63 -2.90
N ARG A 67 6.78 3.94 -2.67
CA ARG A 67 6.20 4.85 -3.66
C ARG A 67 7.08 4.96 -4.91
N HIS A 68 8.41 4.94 -4.75
CA HIS A 68 9.34 4.91 -5.87
C HIS A 68 9.25 3.58 -6.61
N ASN A 69 9.29 2.46 -5.88
CA ASN A 69 9.14 1.13 -6.47
C ASN A 69 7.82 0.99 -7.24
N PHE A 70 6.72 1.50 -6.69
CA PHE A 70 5.44 1.50 -7.36
C PHE A 70 5.46 2.31 -8.66
N ARG A 71 6.09 3.51 -8.63
CA ARG A 71 6.22 4.35 -9.83
C ARG A 71 6.97 3.63 -10.95
N ASP A 72 8.08 2.96 -10.60
CA ASP A 72 8.87 2.22 -11.56
C ASP A 72 8.10 1.00 -12.10
N ALA A 73 7.46 0.22 -11.23
CA ALA A 73 6.66 -0.93 -11.62
C ALA A 73 5.46 -0.56 -12.52
N VAL A 74 4.80 0.57 -12.25
CA VAL A 74 3.71 1.08 -13.12
C VAL A 74 4.27 1.49 -14.48
N ARG A 75 5.46 2.11 -14.53
CA ARG A 75 6.13 2.47 -15.78
C ARG A 75 6.47 1.22 -16.59
N GLU A 76 7.08 0.21 -15.95
CA GLU A 76 7.45 -1.06 -16.60
C GLU A 76 6.21 -1.86 -17.08
N SER A 77 5.05 -1.67 -16.46
CA SER A 77 3.79 -2.29 -16.91
C SER A 77 3.32 -1.81 -18.30
N GLY A 78 3.97 -0.77 -18.86
CA GLY A 78 3.60 -0.15 -20.13
C GLY A 78 2.33 0.68 -20.06
N ALA A 79 1.89 1.10 -18.87
CA ALA A 79 0.73 1.98 -18.72
C ALA A 79 1.04 3.37 -19.32
N PRO A 80 0.09 4.03 -20.03
CA PRO A 80 0.23 5.41 -20.48
C PRO A 80 0.51 6.36 -19.30
N VAL A 81 1.25 7.46 -19.53
CA VAL A 81 1.72 8.37 -18.48
C VAL A 81 0.56 8.96 -17.67
N ASP A 82 -0.53 9.34 -18.30
CA ASP A 82 -1.74 9.84 -17.65
C ASP A 82 -2.41 8.81 -16.73
N VAL A 83 -2.39 7.53 -17.14
CA VAL A 83 -2.83 6.40 -16.30
C VAL A 83 -1.88 6.18 -15.12
N GLN A 84 -0.55 6.28 -15.34
CA GLN A 84 0.43 6.21 -14.26
C GLN A 84 0.17 7.29 -13.22
N HIS A 85 -0.07 8.53 -13.66
CA HIS A 85 -0.39 9.66 -12.78
C HIS A 85 -1.68 9.42 -11.99
N ALA A 86 -2.73 8.93 -12.65
CA ALA A 86 -3.99 8.63 -11.99
C ALA A 86 -3.86 7.54 -10.94
N LEU A 87 -3.04 6.50 -11.18
CA LEU A 87 -2.78 5.42 -10.22
C LEU A 87 -1.92 5.87 -9.04
N GLY A 88 -0.92 6.69 -9.28
CA GLY A 88 0.02 7.12 -8.25
C GLY A 88 -0.37 8.41 -7.53
N GLY A 89 -1.44 9.09 -7.98
CA GLY A 89 -1.79 10.42 -7.48
C GLY A 89 -0.68 11.44 -7.74
N TRP A 90 0.03 11.31 -8.85
CA TRP A 90 1.04 12.28 -9.28
C TRP A 90 0.39 13.33 -10.20
N THR A 91 0.82 14.58 -10.09
CA THR A 91 0.41 15.67 -10.96
C THR A 91 1.62 16.30 -11.59
N GLU A 92 1.63 16.50 -12.89
CA GLU A 92 2.69 17.26 -13.59
C GLU A 92 2.37 18.75 -13.72
N GLY A 93 1.22 19.19 -13.19
CA GLY A 93 0.83 20.60 -13.25
C GLY A 93 0.46 21.10 -14.65
N SER A 94 0.32 20.22 -15.64
CA SER A 94 -0.08 20.60 -16.99
C SER A 94 -1.58 20.94 -17.04
N VAL A 95 -1.90 21.99 -17.85
CA VAL A 95 -3.29 22.45 -18.03
C VAL A 95 -4.16 21.38 -18.67
N SER A 96 -3.58 20.47 -19.46
CA SER A 96 -4.28 19.39 -20.15
C SER A 96 -4.86 18.33 -19.19
N GLU A 97 -4.27 18.13 -18.01
CA GLU A 97 -4.78 17.18 -17.01
C GLU A 97 -6.10 17.62 -16.35
N ARG A 98 -6.44 18.92 -16.46
CA ARG A 98 -7.67 19.49 -15.88
C ARG A 98 -8.90 19.31 -16.78
N TYR A 99 -8.71 18.97 -18.05
CA TYR A 99 -9.78 18.78 -19.01
C TYR A 99 -10.05 17.31 -19.22
N GLY A 100 -11.14 16.79 -18.59
CA GLY A 100 -11.64 15.44 -18.81
C GLY A 100 -12.27 14.83 -17.57
N VAL A 101 -13.07 13.78 -17.78
CA VAL A 101 -13.76 13.03 -16.71
C VAL A 101 -12.77 12.08 -15.96
N GLY A 102 -11.48 12.07 -16.35
CA GLY A 102 -10.49 11.12 -15.85
C GLY A 102 -10.66 9.71 -16.43
N HIS A 103 -9.88 8.76 -15.91
CA HIS A 103 -9.92 7.38 -16.38
C HIS A 103 -11.05 6.58 -15.72
N SER A 104 -11.69 5.70 -16.49
CA SER A 104 -12.65 4.76 -15.93
C SER A 104 -11.95 3.79 -14.95
N THR A 105 -12.67 3.35 -13.91
CA THR A 105 -12.17 2.34 -12.97
C THR A 105 -11.71 1.08 -13.70
N LYS A 106 -12.37 0.69 -14.78
CA LYS A 106 -11.99 -0.45 -15.62
C LYS A 106 -10.62 -0.26 -16.28
N THR A 107 -10.31 0.94 -16.77
CA THR A 107 -9.01 1.28 -17.37
C THR A 107 -7.91 1.22 -16.31
N LEU A 108 -8.15 1.84 -15.16
CA LEU A 108 -7.19 1.82 -14.04
C LEU A 108 -6.96 0.40 -13.52
N HIS A 109 -8.01 -0.41 -13.41
CA HIS A 109 -7.90 -1.80 -12.97
C HIS A 109 -7.06 -2.65 -13.93
N LYS A 110 -7.27 -2.50 -15.25
CA LYS A 110 -6.44 -3.20 -16.26
C LYS A 110 -4.97 -2.81 -16.17
N ALA A 111 -4.68 -1.57 -15.85
CA ALA A 111 -3.31 -1.09 -15.74
C ALA A 111 -2.65 -1.59 -14.44
N ILE A 112 -3.32 -1.44 -13.30
CA ILE A 112 -2.76 -1.88 -12.01
C ILE A 112 -2.57 -3.40 -11.94
N ALA A 113 -3.44 -4.18 -12.58
CA ALA A 113 -3.33 -5.64 -12.63
C ALA A 113 -2.09 -6.15 -13.38
N ARG A 114 -1.43 -5.29 -14.17
CA ARG A 114 -0.17 -5.61 -14.87
C ARG A 114 1.07 -5.21 -14.07
N VAL A 115 0.89 -4.50 -12.97
CA VAL A 115 2.01 -4.12 -12.10
C VAL A 115 2.54 -5.38 -11.42
N SER A 116 3.83 -5.60 -11.52
CA SER A 116 4.51 -6.74 -10.89
C SER A 116 5.89 -6.33 -10.39
N TYR A 117 6.42 -7.12 -9.47
CA TYR A 117 7.75 -6.92 -8.92
C TYR A 117 8.53 -8.21 -9.12
N GLU A 118 9.61 -8.13 -9.89
CA GLU A 118 10.47 -9.28 -10.15
C GLU A 118 11.03 -9.84 -8.83
N GLY A 119 10.95 -11.17 -8.68
CA GLY A 119 11.43 -11.86 -7.48
C GLY A 119 10.55 -11.75 -6.25
N LEU A 120 9.45 -10.99 -6.27
CA LEU A 120 8.51 -10.93 -5.15
C LEU A 120 7.66 -12.20 -5.09
N ASN A 121 7.82 -12.98 -4.01
CA ASN A 121 7.00 -14.15 -3.72
C ASN A 121 6.13 -13.87 -2.48
N LEU A 122 4.81 -13.91 -2.64
CA LEU A 122 3.82 -13.68 -1.61
C LEU A 122 3.08 -14.96 -1.16
N ASP A 123 3.51 -16.12 -1.63
CA ASP A 123 2.77 -17.39 -1.37
C ASP A 123 2.68 -17.73 0.12
N ARG A 124 3.70 -17.37 0.90
CA ARG A 124 3.65 -17.53 2.36
C ARG A 124 2.52 -16.76 3.02
N LEU A 125 2.27 -15.53 2.54
CA LEU A 125 1.19 -14.69 3.08
C LEU A 125 -0.20 -15.21 2.69
N LYS A 126 -0.33 -15.91 1.56
CA LYS A 126 -1.58 -16.55 1.14
C LYS A 126 -1.95 -17.72 2.07
N ALA A 127 -0.98 -18.48 2.51
CA ALA A 127 -1.19 -19.62 3.42
C ALA A 127 -1.64 -19.19 4.83
N GLU A 128 -1.20 -18.01 5.29
CA GLU A 128 -1.58 -17.46 6.60
C GLU A 128 -2.94 -16.75 6.60
N SER A 129 -3.49 -16.44 5.42
CA SER A 129 -4.79 -15.79 5.26
C SER A 129 -5.98 -16.74 5.41
N ALA A 130 -5.75 -18.04 5.63
CA ALA A 130 -6.79 -18.96 6.04
C ALA A 130 -7.30 -18.57 7.45
N PRO A 131 -8.63 -18.67 7.77
CA PRO A 131 -9.28 -17.96 8.87
C PRO A 131 -8.98 -18.49 10.29
N ASP A 132 -7.80 -18.95 10.55
CA ASP A 132 -7.40 -19.38 11.90
C ASP A 132 -6.06 -18.74 12.28
N GLY A 133 -6.12 -17.64 13.03
CA GLY A 133 -5.03 -17.21 13.89
C GLY A 133 -4.19 -16.01 13.48
N LEU A 134 -4.78 -14.84 13.22
CA LEU A 134 -4.04 -13.58 13.50
C LEU A 134 -4.05 -13.36 15.02
N GLN A 135 -3.08 -13.95 15.71
CA GLN A 135 -2.75 -13.48 17.06
C GLN A 135 -2.12 -12.10 16.97
N PRO A 136 -2.56 -11.14 17.78
CA PRO A 136 -1.92 -9.82 17.83
C PRO A 136 -0.46 -10.01 18.25
N VAL A 137 0.45 -9.44 17.45
CA VAL A 137 1.86 -9.33 17.81
C VAL A 137 1.92 -8.65 19.17
N ALA A 138 2.40 -9.36 20.19
CA ALA A 138 2.54 -8.85 21.53
C ALA A 138 3.32 -7.53 21.48
N THR A 139 2.71 -6.47 21.99
CA THR A 139 3.40 -5.22 22.28
C THR A 139 4.37 -5.51 23.39
N ASP A 140 5.66 -5.66 23.05
CA ASP A 140 6.75 -5.68 24.03
C ASP A 140 6.81 -4.30 24.69
N THR A 141 6.15 -4.20 25.83
CA THR A 141 6.31 -3.12 26.79
C THR A 141 7.50 -3.51 27.68
N GLY A 142 8.69 -3.40 27.15
CA GLY A 142 9.91 -3.44 27.95
C GLY A 142 10.14 -2.09 28.67
N PRO A 143 10.76 -2.13 29.87
CA PRO A 143 10.90 -1.00 30.79
C PRO A 143 11.77 0.14 30.27
#